data_09530d6a5f222dffd277973bc80b6f2f
#
_entry.id   09530d6a5f222dffd277973bc80b6f2f
#
_cell.length_a   1.000
_cell.length_b   1.000
_cell.length_c   1.000
_cell.angle_alpha   90.00
_cell.angle_beta   90.00
_cell.angle_gamma   90.00
#
_symmetry.space_group_name_H-M   'P 1'
#
loop_
_entity.id
_entity.type
_entity.pdbx_description
1 polymer ?
#
loop_
_entity_poly.entity_id
_entity_poly.type
_entity_poly.pdbx_seq_one_letter_code
_entity_poly.pdbx_strand_id
1 'polypeptide(L)'
;MIVLVFLLWMIAAILFFTNPQNEATRWGSAIAIFGGLGGLGVMFGDGPNRPEWIIWADSISTSLSHYMTPYSMLIFGISFAEVLKTKRQKIFWKIVLLMPVVIMYQYDTLYPVFKAHYVALACWVVPYVIGMDILLIWAALRENRPAIKKNKMLTCLVIVPMSTFALFTNIVLEAMGIKGIWLYNPIGIALQFAFFAYFIIKYGFLDVRIVFERQQRDCTMQAVRSGSALFNHTMKNEASKLDILINELKDSIGDDPNASENINMALASTKHLLEVSTRIQSKLDTMQLKETDFSLNECMESAISLAQPYIGKEVHITKQYEVDMLIYGDFVHLQETFLNIIKNATEAMNKKGHILIKIYKTRRKIYIDIKDDGMGIKKRDQSLVLNPFYSTKGHKGNYGLGLTYCYNVVQQHNGDISIKSKEDQGTTITIWLPSKRIVEAAD
;
A
#
# COMPACT_ATOMS: atom_id res chain seq x y z
N MET A 1 33.93 -4.05 1.13
CA MET A 1 33.16 -3.84 2.38
C MET A 1 32.33 -2.56 2.41
N ILE A 2 32.87 -1.37 2.11
CA ILE A 2 32.12 -0.09 2.07
C ILE A 2 30.82 -0.19 1.26
N VAL A 3 30.89 -0.71 0.04
CA VAL A 3 29.72 -0.89 -0.83
C VAL A 3 28.66 -1.77 -0.19
N LEU A 4 29.06 -2.83 0.49
CA LEU A 4 28.17 -3.76 1.19
C LEU A 4 27.42 -3.07 2.34
N VAL A 5 28.14 -2.31 3.19
CA VAL A 5 27.54 -1.56 4.29
C VAL A 5 26.52 -0.56 3.74
N PHE A 6 26.90 0.17 2.69
CA PHE A 6 26.01 1.11 2.01
C PHE A 6 24.75 0.46 1.46
N LEU A 7 24.89 -0.69 0.77
CA LEU A 7 23.75 -1.43 0.22
C LEU A 7 22.80 -1.93 1.32
N LEU A 8 23.33 -2.50 2.39
CA LEU A 8 22.50 -2.98 3.51
C LEU A 8 21.77 -1.83 4.19
N TRP A 9 22.42 -0.70 4.44
CA TRP A 9 21.78 0.45 5.07
C TRP A 9 20.80 1.16 4.14
N MET A 10 21.02 1.13 2.83
CA MET A 10 20.05 1.59 1.85
C MET A 10 18.79 0.70 1.87
N ILE A 11 18.93 -0.63 1.92
CA ILE A 11 17.80 -1.55 2.11
C ILE A 11 17.08 -1.24 3.42
N ALA A 12 17.82 -1.04 4.52
CA ALA A 12 17.26 -0.71 5.81
C ALA A 12 16.42 0.57 5.76
N ALA A 13 16.94 1.62 5.14
CA ALA A 13 16.24 2.89 4.96
C ALA A 13 14.97 2.72 4.10
N ILE A 14 15.08 2.05 2.95
CA ILE A 14 13.92 1.77 2.09
C ILE A 14 12.82 1.03 2.87
N LEU A 15 13.15 -0.05 3.57
CA LEU A 15 12.18 -0.82 4.34
C LEU A 15 11.56 0.01 5.48
N PHE A 16 12.37 0.77 6.22
CA PHE A 16 11.90 1.55 7.35
C PHE A 16 10.96 2.69 6.92
N PHE A 17 11.34 3.47 5.91
CA PHE A 17 10.56 4.63 5.48
C PHE A 17 9.33 4.25 4.65
N THR A 18 9.34 3.09 3.98
CA THR A 18 8.20 2.67 3.17
C THR A 18 6.98 2.28 3.99
N ASN A 19 7.16 1.53 5.09
CA ASN A 19 6.05 1.11 5.93
C ASN A 19 6.43 1.01 7.42
N PRO A 20 6.63 2.15 8.10
CA PRO A 20 7.10 2.18 9.49
C PRO A 20 6.11 1.57 10.49
N GLN A 21 4.82 1.44 10.13
CA GLN A 21 3.81 0.84 11.00
C GLN A 21 3.81 -0.70 10.92
N ASN A 22 4.36 -1.29 9.88
CA ASN A 22 4.43 -2.74 9.74
C ASN A 22 5.58 -3.29 10.57
N GLU A 23 5.26 -4.18 11.52
CA GLU A 23 6.24 -4.76 12.44
C GLU A 23 7.29 -5.62 11.72
N ALA A 24 6.89 -6.41 10.72
CA ALA A 24 7.81 -7.21 9.92
C ALA A 24 8.79 -6.33 9.14
N THR A 25 8.33 -5.23 8.53
CA THR A 25 9.20 -4.30 7.78
C THR A 25 10.24 -3.65 8.68
N ARG A 26 9.87 -3.26 9.91
CA ARG A 26 10.81 -2.71 10.91
C ARG A 26 11.89 -3.72 11.30
N TRP A 27 11.52 -4.99 11.53
CA TRP A 27 12.50 -6.02 11.87
C TRP A 27 13.35 -6.41 10.67
N GLY A 28 12.81 -6.38 9.44
CA GLY A 28 13.59 -6.50 8.21
C GLY A 28 14.64 -5.38 8.06
N SER A 29 14.27 -4.14 8.40
CA SER A 29 15.21 -3.02 8.48
C SER A 29 16.29 -3.24 9.55
N ALA A 30 15.92 -3.75 10.74
CA ALA A 30 16.86 -4.04 11.81
C ALA A 30 17.90 -5.10 11.41
N ILE A 31 17.50 -6.17 10.68
CA ILE A 31 18.41 -7.15 10.12
C ILE A 31 19.49 -6.49 9.26
N ALA A 32 19.08 -5.59 8.37
CA ALA A 32 19.99 -4.89 7.48
C ALA A 32 20.89 -3.88 8.21
N ILE A 33 20.38 -3.22 9.26
CA ILE A 33 21.19 -2.32 10.10
C ILE A 33 22.27 -3.11 10.83
N PHE A 34 21.90 -4.17 11.56
CA PHE A 34 22.84 -4.97 12.34
C PHE A 34 23.81 -5.76 11.46
N GLY A 35 23.34 -6.28 10.30
CA GLY A 35 24.22 -6.90 9.31
C GLY A 35 25.26 -5.93 8.74
N GLY A 36 24.86 -4.67 8.50
CA GLY A 36 25.77 -3.61 8.08
C GLY A 36 26.85 -3.24 9.11
N LEU A 37 26.50 -3.31 10.41
CA LEU A 37 27.49 -3.10 11.48
C LEU A 37 28.64 -4.11 11.43
N GLY A 38 28.38 -5.38 11.08
CA GLY A 38 29.43 -6.38 10.86
C GLY A 38 30.40 -5.99 9.73
N GLY A 39 29.88 -5.41 8.65
CA GLY A 39 30.70 -4.87 7.57
C GLY A 39 31.55 -3.67 8.01
N LEU A 40 31.04 -2.83 8.93
CA LEU A 40 31.81 -1.73 9.53
C LEU A 40 32.97 -2.25 10.40
N GLY A 41 32.73 -3.26 11.24
CA GLY A 41 33.77 -3.89 12.04
C GLY A 41 34.98 -4.29 11.19
N VAL A 42 34.71 -4.99 10.07
CA VAL A 42 35.78 -5.37 9.13
C VAL A 42 36.51 -4.18 8.51
N MET A 43 35.86 -3.02 8.37
CA MET A 43 36.50 -1.82 7.82
C MET A 43 37.49 -1.15 8.81
N PHE A 44 37.29 -1.35 10.11
CA PHE A 44 38.22 -0.82 11.12
C PHE A 44 39.58 -1.53 11.09
N GLY A 45 39.67 -2.72 10.46
CA GLY A 45 40.91 -3.48 10.20
C GLY A 45 41.55 -4.05 11.46
N ASP A 46 42.62 -4.86 11.29
CA ASP A 46 43.31 -5.61 12.38
C ASP A 46 44.71 -5.07 12.70
N GLY A 47 44.97 -3.78 12.47
CA GLY A 47 46.31 -3.21 12.68
C GLY A 47 46.75 -3.17 14.15
N PRO A 48 48.06 -3.39 14.47
CA PRO A 48 48.56 -3.46 15.86
C PRO A 48 48.57 -2.15 16.61
N ASN A 49 48.54 -0.99 15.92
CA ASN A 49 48.66 0.34 16.51
C ASN A 49 47.36 1.16 16.34
N ARG A 50 46.20 0.54 16.51
CA ARG A 50 44.92 1.24 16.41
C ARG A 50 44.65 2.04 17.70
N PRO A 51 44.05 3.27 17.57
CA PRO A 51 43.51 3.98 18.72
C PRO A 51 42.47 3.15 19.48
N GLU A 52 42.43 3.29 20.81
CA GLU A 52 41.49 2.50 21.65
C GLU A 52 40.02 2.64 21.22
N TRP A 53 39.60 3.83 20.82
CA TRP A 53 38.24 4.07 20.38
C TRP A 53 37.88 3.26 19.10
N ILE A 54 38.85 3.01 18.18
CA ILE A 54 38.63 2.18 16.99
C ILE A 54 38.48 0.72 17.41
N ILE A 55 39.29 0.26 18.38
CA ILE A 55 39.19 -1.11 18.90
C ILE A 55 37.83 -1.35 19.54
N TRP A 56 37.35 -0.41 20.35
CA TRP A 56 36.01 -0.49 20.92
C TRP A 56 34.91 -0.43 19.87
N ALA A 57 35.00 0.46 18.89
CA ALA A 57 34.02 0.58 17.79
C ALA A 57 33.94 -0.71 16.96
N ASP A 58 35.06 -1.33 16.64
CA ASP A 58 35.14 -2.62 15.97
C ASP A 58 34.46 -3.73 16.80
N SER A 59 34.88 -3.88 18.05
CA SER A 59 34.36 -4.94 18.94
C SER A 59 32.84 -4.78 19.18
N ILE A 60 32.35 -3.57 19.38
CA ILE A 60 30.91 -3.30 19.57
C ILE A 60 30.14 -3.55 18.27
N SER A 61 30.62 -3.05 17.14
CA SER A 61 29.90 -3.23 15.86
C SER A 61 29.85 -4.69 15.44
N THR A 62 30.95 -5.42 15.63
CA THR A 62 31.04 -6.85 15.30
C THR A 62 30.19 -7.70 16.24
N SER A 63 30.26 -7.47 17.57
CA SER A 63 29.42 -8.20 18.54
C SER A 63 27.93 -7.94 18.32
N LEU A 64 27.51 -6.67 18.11
CA LEU A 64 26.12 -6.33 17.80
C LEU A 64 25.64 -7.03 16.52
N SER A 65 26.48 -7.09 15.49
CA SER A 65 26.13 -7.80 14.26
C SER A 65 25.92 -9.29 14.52
N HIS A 66 26.82 -9.96 15.25
CA HIS A 66 26.74 -11.40 15.52
C HIS A 66 25.53 -11.80 16.36
N TYR A 67 25.10 -10.92 17.29
CA TYR A 67 24.03 -11.26 18.24
C TYR A 67 22.67 -10.70 17.82
N MET A 68 22.60 -9.45 17.40
CA MET A 68 21.33 -8.79 17.11
C MET A 68 20.77 -9.16 15.73
N THR A 69 21.63 -9.57 14.76
CA THR A 69 21.13 -10.00 13.45
C THR A 69 20.28 -11.26 13.54
N PRO A 70 20.75 -12.40 14.12
CA PRO A 70 19.91 -13.59 14.24
C PRO A 70 18.68 -13.39 15.14
N TYR A 71 18.79 -12.59 16.21
CA TYR A 71 17.66 -12.20 17.01
C TYR A 71 16.60 -11.45 16.17
N SER A 72 17.03 -10.45 15.40
CA SER A 72 16.15 -9.69 14.52
C SER A 72 15.52 -10.56 13.44
N MET A 73 16.27 -11.55 12.92
CA MET A 73 15.78 -12.53 11.94
C MET A 73 14.62 -13.35 12.50
N LEU A 74 14.74 -13.91 13.69
CA LEU A 74 13.67 -14.72 14.29
C LEU A 74 12.43 -13.86 14.59
N ILE A 75 12.60 -12.66 15.14
CA ILE A 75 11.47 -11.75 15.39
C ILE A 75 10.81 -11.30 14.08
N PHE A 76 11.60 -11.11 13.02
CA PHE A 76 11.06 -10.86 11.67
C PHE A 76 10.17 -12.03 11.22
N GLY A 77 10.65 -13.28 11.31
CA GLY A 77 9.89 -14.47 10.95
C GLY A 77 8.57 -14.59 11.73
N ILE A 78 8.61 -14.41 13.05
CA ILE A 78 7.43 -14.42 13.93
C ILE A 78 6.42 -13.32 13.52
N SER A 79 6.92 -12.11 13.22
CA SER A 79 6.08 -10.98 12.84
C SER A 79 5.48 -11.16 11.44
N PHE A 80 6.25 -11.69 10.49
CA PHE A 80 5.82 -11.99 9.12
C PHE A 80 4.77 -13.10 9.07
N ALA A 81 4.97 -14.15 9.86
CA ALA A 81 4.04 -15.27 9.96
C ALA A 81 2.79 -14.97 10.82
N GLU A 82 2.75 -13.81 11.49
CA GLU A 82 1.66 -13.39 12.40
C GLU A 82 1.28 -14.45 13.44
N VAL A 83 2.27 -15.19 13.96
CA VAL A 83 2.05 -16.29 14.92
C VAL A 83 1.50 -15.76 16.24
N LEU A 84 2.03 -14.63 16.73
CA LEU A 84 1.64 -14.04 18.01
C LEU A 84 0.50 -13.05 17.84
N LYS A 85 -0.61 -13.30 18.52
CA LYS A 85 -1.86 -12.55 18.35
C LYS A 85 -1.98 -11.32 19.26
N THR A 86 -1.48 -11.40 20.49
CA THR A 86 -1.65 -10.35 21.50
C THR A 86 -0.39 -9.53 21.69
N LYS A 87 -0.56 -8.24 22.06
CA LYS A 87 0.57 -7.34 22.34
C LYS A 87 1.44 -7.87 23.51
N ARG A 88 0.81 -8.47 24.54
CA ARG A 88 1.52 -9.04 25.69
C ARG A 88 2.41 -10.23 25.28
N GLN A 89 1.88 -11.16 24.47
CA GLN A 89 2.68 -12.29 23.94
C GLN A 89 3.87 -11.80 23.13
N LYS A 90 3.69 -10.79 22.28
CA LYS A 90 4.78 -10.23 21.47
C LYS A 90 5.90 -9.65 22.33
N ILE A 91 5.57 -8.87 23.37
CA ILE A 91 6.56 -8.30 24.28
C ILE A 91 7.28 -9.40 25.05
N PHE A 92 6.54 -10.34 25.61
CA PHE A 92 7.09 -11.47 26.37
C PHE A 92 8.11 -12.26 25.54
N TRP A 93 7.73 -12.71 24.36
CA TRP A 93 8.63 -13.50 23.48
C TRP A 93 9.84 -12.69 23.01
N LYS A 94 9.72 -11.40 22.75
CA LYS A 94 10.88 -10.55 22.45
C LYS A 94 11.91 -10.51 23.57
N ILE A 95 11.45 -10.43 24.83
CA ILE A 95 12.33 -10.44 26.00
C ILE A 95 12.97 -11.82 26.17
N VAL A 96 12.18 -12.89 26.11
CA VAL A 96 12.70 -14.27 26.26
C VAL A 96 13.74 -14.60 25.20
N LEU A 97 13.47 -14.26 23.93
CA LEU A 97 14.39 -14.53 22.82
C LEU A 97 15.62 -13.61 22.82
N LEU A 98 15.65 -12.55 23.62
CA LEU A 98 16.81 -11.70 23.82
C LEU A 98 17.81 -12.30 24.86
N MET A 99 17.38 -13.25 25.69
CA MET A 99 18.21 -13.81 26.75
C MET A 99 19.54 -14.42 26.27
N PRO A 100 19.59 -15.21 25.18
CA PRO A 100 20.87 -15.74 24.68
C PRO A 100 21.86 -14.62 24.30
N VAL A 101 21.37 -13.51 23.75
CA VAL A 101 22.22 -12.35 23.43
C VAL A 101 22.90 -11.79 24.70
N VAL A 102 22.13 -11.63 25.77
CA VAL A 102 22.66 -11.12 27.06
C VAL A 102 23.67 -12.10 27.64
N ILE A 103 23.41 -13.41 27.57
CA ILE A 103 24.29 -14.45 28.09
C ILE A 103 25.63 -14.45 27.32
N MET A 104 25.62 -14.30 25.99
CA MET A 104 26.82 -14.27 25.17
C MET A 104 27.77 -13.14 25.53
N TYR A 105 27.28 -11.97 25.92
CA TYR A 105 28.13 -10.87 26.40
C TYR A 105 28.89 -11.18 27.69
N GLN A 106 28.52 -12.23 28.44
CA GLN A 106 29.25 -12.70 29.60
C GLN A 106 30.34 -13.77 29.22
N TYR A 107 30.14 -14.46 28.09
CA TYR A 107 31.05 -15.50 27.62
C TYR A 107 32.15 -14.97 26.72
N ASP A 108 31.84 -14.00 25.88
CA ASP A 108 32.75 -13.53 24.86
C ASP A 108 33.59 -12.34 25.33
N THR A 109 34.84 -12.28 24.87
CA THR A 109 35.70 -11.15 25.19
C THR A 109 35.55 -10.03 24.17
N LEU A 110 35.24 -8.82 24.67
CA LEU A 110 35.06 -7.64 23.81
C LEU A 110 36.36 -6.90 23.54
N TYR A 111 37.32 -6.92 24.53
CA TYR A 111 38.54 -6.12 24.46
C TYR A 111 39.77 -6.96 24.77
N PRO A 112 40.92 -6.78 24.11
CA PRO A 112 41.21 -5.80 23.06
C PRO A 112 40.74 -6.21 21.64
N VAL A 113 40.27 -7.43 21.47
CA VAL A 113 39.73 -7.98 20.20
C VAL A 113 38.53 -8.82 20.55
N PHE A 114 37.46 -8.59 19.82
CA PHE A 114 36.26 -9.41 19.94
C PHE A 114 36.55 -10.86 19.56
N LYS A 115 36.36 -11.76 20.52
CA LYS A 115 36.54 -13.20 20.33
C LYS A 115 35.23 -13.91 20.65
N ALA A 116 34.52 -14.36 19.62
CA ALA A 116 33.29 -15.11 19.75
C ALA A 116 33.59 -16.60 20.01
N HIS A 117 32.83 -17.22 20.91
CA HIS A 117 32.80 -18.65 21.08
C HIS A 117 31.82 -19.26 20.07
N TYR A 118 32.28 -19.50 18.82
CA TYR A 118 31.42 -19.88 17.70
C TYR A 118 30.58 -21.14 17.95
N VAL A 119 31.07 -22.12 18.74
CA VAL A 119 30.29 -23.31 19.10
C VAL A 119 29.08 -22.92 19.96
N ALA A 120 29.28 -22.10 21.00
CA ALA A 120 28.21 -21.63 21.85
C ALA A 120 27.24 -20.73 21.04
N LEU A 121 27.80 -19.88 20.18
CA LEU A 121 27.01 -19.01 19.27
C LEU A 121 26.13 -19.85 18.33
N ALA A 122 26.70 -20.92 17.73
CA ALA A 122 25.96 -21.82 16.84
C ALA A 122 24.76 -22.49 17.53
N CYS A 123 24.87 -22.84 18.81
CA CYS A 123 23.80 -23.51 19.57
C CYS A 123 22.48 -22.76 19.59
N TRP A 124 22.50 -21.43 19.58
CA TRP A 124 21.28 -20.65 19.58
C TRP A 124 21.00 -19.90 18.24
N VAL A 125 22.05 -19.51 17.51
CA VAL A 125 21.88 -18.81 16.21
C VAL A 125 21.30 -19.75 15.16
N VAL A 126 21.78 -21.01 15.08
CA VAL A 126 21.25 -21.99 14.13
C VAL A 126 19.73 -22.18 14.27
N PRO A 127 19.18 -22.48 15.46
CA PRO A 127 17.73 -22.60 15.62
C PRO A 127 16.98 -21.28 15.34
N TYR A 128 17.59 -20.11 15.56
CA TYR A 128 16.94 -18.82 15.30
C TYR A 128 16.78 -18.56 13.80
N VAL A 129 17.83 -18.78 13.02
CA VAL A 129 17.80 -18.57 11.57
C VAL A 129 16.94 -19.63 10.88
N ILE A 130 17.10 -20.91 11.22
CA ILE A 130 16.27 -21.99 10.68
C ILE A 130 14.79 -21.79 11.09
N GLY A 131 14.54 -21.38 12.33
CA GLY A 131 13.20 -21.06 12.80
C GLY A 131 12.55 -19.94 12.01
N MET A 132 13.29 -18.88 11.68
CA MET A 132 12.83 -17.83 10.79
C MET A 132 12.49 -18.39 9.40
N ASP A 133 13.39 -19.15 8.78
CA ASP A 133 13.21 -19.71 7.44
C ASP A 133 11.96 -20.61 7.37
N ILE A 134 11.78 -21.48 8.37
CA ILE A 134 10.57 -22.33 8.50
C ILE A 134 9.31 -21.46 8.64
N LEU A 135 9.34 -20.42 9.45
CA LEU A 135 8.18 -19.51 9.64
C LEU A 135 7.82 -18.76 8.35
N LEU A 136 8.82 -18.31 7.59
CA LEU A 136 8.60 -17.66 6.30
C LEU A 136 7.92 -18.59 5.30
N ILE A 137 8.48 -19.80 5.13
CA ILE A 137 7.95 -20.82 4.22
C ILE A 137 6.52 -21.23 4.64
N TRP A 138 6.32 -21.50 5.93
CA TRP A 138 5.02 -21.85 6.47
C TRP A 138 3.96 -20.76 6.23
N ALA A 139 4.33 -19.49 6.45
CA ALA A 139 3.43 -18.36 6.21
C ALA A 139 3.08 -18.18 4.73
N ALA A 140 4.02 -18.50 3.82
CA ALA A 140 3.79 -18.46 2.38
C ALA A 140 2.89 -19.62 1.90
N LEU A 141 3.10 -20.83 2.42
CA LEU A 141 2.31 -22.01 2.05
C LEU A 141 0.86 -21.93 2.57
N ARG A 142 0.67 -21.42 3.79
CA ARG A 142 -0.64 -21.31 4.44
C ARG A 142 -1.52 -20.18 3.87
N GLU A 143 -0.97 -19.26 3.10
CA GLU A 143 -1.72 -18.15 2.53
C GLU A 143 -2.60 -18.63 1.37
N ASN A 144 -3.92 -18.40 1.47
CA ASN A 144 -4.90 -18.81 0.46
C ASN A 144 -5.15 -17.76 -0.62
N ARG A 145 -4.81 -16.48 -0.36
CA ARG A 145 -5.04 -15.37 -1.30
C ARG A 145 -3.90 -15.30 -2.33
N PRO A 146 -4.17 -15.51 -3.65
CA PRO A 146 -3.12 -15.69 -4.66
C PRO A 146 -2.11 -14.54 -4.72
N ALA A 147 -2.57 -13.30 -4.62
CA ALA A 147 -1.71 -12.11 -4.68
C ALA A 147 -0.76 -12.01 -3.47
N ILE A 148 -1.28 -12.26 -2.26
CA ILE A 148 -0.49 -12.20 -1.01
C ILE A 148 0.45 -13.41 -0.94
N LYS A 149 -0.02 -14.59 -1.33
CA LYS A 149 0.79 -15.81 -1.42
C LYS A 149 1.99 -15.60 -2.32
N LYS A 150 1.78 -14.99 -3.50
CA LYS A 150 2.87 -14.66 -4.41
C LYS A 150 3.92 -13.75 -3.77
N ASN A 151 3.50 -12.68 -3.07
CA ASN A 151 4.40 -11.77 -2.40
C ASN A 151 5.17 -12.46 -1.25
N LYS A 152 4.50 -13.30 -0.45
CA LYS A 152 5.14 -14.09 0.60
C LYS A 152 6.15 -15.10 0.03
N MET A 153 5.82 -15.78 -1.08
CA MET A 153 6.75 -16.69 -1.75
C MET A 153 7.97 -15.96 -2.32
N LEU A 154 7.78 -14.77 -2.90
CA LEU A 154 8.91 -13.94 -3.35
C LEU A 154 9.81 -13.51 -2.20
N THR A 155 9.23 -13.18 -1.04
CA THR A 155 10.01 -12.89 0.18
C THR A 155 10.83 -14.09 0.61
N CYS A 156 10.25 -15.30 0.62
CA CYS A 156 10.99 -16.53 0.92
C CYS A 156 12.15 -16.77 -0.08
N LEU A 157 11.89 -16.58 -1.38
CA LEU A 157 12.88 -16.80 -2.43
C LEU A 157 14.10 -15.86 -2.29
N VAL A 158 13.89 -14.64 -1.80
CA VAL A 158 14.98 -13.66 -1.60
C VAL A 158 15.70 -13.88 -0.27
N ILE A 159 14.96 -14.14 0.82
CA ILE A 159 15.55 -14.16 2.17
C ILE A 159 16.14 -15.52 2.53
N VAL A 160 15.41 -16.61 2.33
CA VAL A 160 15.80 -17.94 2.82
C VAL A 160 17.16 -18.43 2.29
N PRO A 161 17.47 -18.35 0.98
CA PRO A 161 18.78 -18.81 0.50
C PRO A 161 19.94 -18.01 1.09
N MET A 162 19.73 -16.70 1.30
CA MET A 162 20.79 -15.82 1.78
C MET A 162 20.99 -15.91 3.30
N SER A 163 19.90 -16.06 4.08
CA SER A 163 19.98 -16.30 5.52
C SER A 163 20.71 -17.62 5.79
N THR A 164 20.38 -18.67 5.06
CA THR A 164 21.03 -19.97 5.15
C THR A 164 22.51 -19.87 4.73
N PHE A 165 22.83 -19.20 3.63
CA PHE A 165 24.22 -18.99 3.19
C PHE A 165 25.03 -18.22 4.25
N ALA A 166 24.51 -17.12 4.76
CA ALA A 166 25.15 -16.33 5.80
C ALA A 166 25.32 -17.11 7.12
N LEU A 167 24.35 -17.95 7.49
CA LEU A 167 24.46 -18.84 8.65
C LEU A 167 25.62 -19.78 8.51
N PHE A 168 25.77 -20.46 7.37
CA PHE A 168 26.86 -21.39 7.11
C PHE A 168 28.21 -20.67 7.12
N THR A 169 28.38 -19.60 6.38
CA THR A 169 29.65 -18.90 6.19
C THR A 169 30.16 -18.19 7.45
N ASN A 170 29.25 -17.60 8.24
CA ASN A 170 29.64 -16.80 9.40
C ASN A 170 29.68 -17.61 10.71
N ILE A 171 28.90 -18.68 10.84
CA ILE A 171 28.67 -19.31 12.11
C ILE A 171 29.08 -20.79 12.06
N VAL A 172 28.47 -21.58 11.15
CA VAL A 172 28.67 -23.04 11.15
C VAL A 172 30.09 -23.41 10.78
N LEU A 173 30.62 -22.87 9.68
CA LEU A 173 31.99 -23.19 9.23
C LEU A 173 33.06 -22.68 10.21
N GLU A 174 32.86 -21.49 10.79
CA GLU A 174 33.75 -20.97 11.84
C GLU A 174 33.72 -21.86 13.11
N ALA A 175 32.53 -22.37 13.52
CA ALA A 175 32.40 -23.31 14.63
C ALA A 175 33.08 -24.68 14.34
N MET A 176 33.15 -25.09 13.07
CA MET A 176 33.86 -26.28 12.62
C MET A 176 35.37 -26.06 12.45
N GLY A 177 35.89 -24.86 12.68
CA GLY A 177 37.29 -24.49 12.54
C GLY A 177 37.74 -24.11 11.12
N ILE A 178 36.80 -24.02 10.17
CA ILE A 178 37.06 -23.56 8.80
C ILE A 178 36.88 -22.03 8.78
N LYS A 179 38.00 -21.31 8.81
CA LYS A 179 38.04 -19.87 8.99
C LYS A 179 38.07 -19.09 7.66
N GLY A 180 37.53 -17.87 7.69
CA GLY A 180 37.69 -16.90 6.62
C GLY A 180 36.71 -17.04 5.44
N ILE A 181 35.77 -17.98 5.44
CA ILE A 181 34.78 -18.15 4.37
C ILE A 181 33.80 -16.96 4.31
N TRP A 182 33.58 -16.23 5.41
CA TRP A 182 32.79 -15.04 5.48
C TRP A 182 33.28 -13.93 4.53
N LEU A 183 34.53 -13.95 4.06
CA LEU A 183 35.07 -13.03 3.05
C LEU A 183 34.29 -13.06 1.72
N TYR A 184 33.55 -14.14 1.43
CA TYR A 184 32.69 -14.25 0.23
C TYR A 184 31.29 -13.68 0.41
N ASN A 185 30.89 -13.29 1.63
CA ASN A 185 29.57 -12.71 1.90
C ASN A 185 29.25 -11.47 1.07
N PRO A 186 30.21 -10.57 0.73
CA PRO A 186 29.92 -9.43 -0.14
C PRO A 186 29.32 -9.81 -1.50
N ILE A 187 29.76 -10.94 -2.06
CA ILE A 187 29.23 -11.46 -3.33
C ILE A 187 27.77 -11.89 -3.16
N GLY A 188 27.48 -12.64 -2.10
CA GLY A 188 26.12 -13.07 -1.79
C GLY A 188 25.17 -11.89 -1.56
N ILE A 189 25.61 -10.89 -0.78
CA ILE A 189 24.80 -9.70 -0.49
C ILE A 189 24.58 -8.83 -1.73
N ALA A 190 25.57 -8.68 -2.61
CA ALA A 190 25.41 -7.99 -3.88
C ALA A 190 24.36 -8.69 -4.77
N LEU A 191 24.40 -10.02 -4.83
CA LEU A 191 23.39 -10.82 -5.53
C LEU A 191 22.00 -10.66 -4.92
N GLN A 192 21.90 -10.72 -3.59
CA GLN A 192 20.64 -10.49 -2.87
C GLN A 192 20.08 -9.11 -3.15
N PHE A 193 20.93 -8.08 -3.15
CA PHE A 193 20.50 -6.72 -3.50
C PHE A 193 19.96 -6.63 -4.91
N ALA A 194 20.61 -7.26 -5.88
CA ALA A 194 20.14 -7.30 -7.26
C ALA A 194 18.77 -7.99 -7.38
N PHE A 195 18.56 -9.11 -6.70
CA PHE A 195 17.27 -9.78 -6.62
C PHE A 195 16.22 -8.91 -5.91
N PHE A 196 16.58 -8.29 -4.78
CA PHE A 196 15.70 -7.39 -4.04
C PHE A 196 15.24 -6.22 -4.91
N ALA A 197 16.17 -5.54 -5.61
CA ALA A 197 15.85 -4.44 -6.51
C ALA A 197 14.95 -4.89 -7.68
N TYR A 198 15.27 -6.03 -8.31
CA TYR A 198 14.47 -6.60 -9.39
C TYR A 198 13.03 -6.92 -8.94
N PHE A 199 12.88 -7.54 -7.76
CA PHE A 199 11.56 -7.90 -7.26
C PHE A 199 10.74 -6.70 -6.76
N ILE A 200 11.38 -5.67 -6.19
CA ILE A 200 10.69 -4.40 -5.88
C ILE A 200 10.12 -3.80 -7.15
N ILE A 201 10.95 -3.63 -8.19
CA ILE A 201 10.55 -2.97 -9.44
C ILE A 201 9.45 -3.77 -10.15
N LYS A 202 9.58 -5.09 -10.24
CA LYS A 202 8.68 -5.93 -11.04
C LYS A 202 7.39 -6.35 -10.33
N TYR A 203 7.47 -6.66 -9.04
CA TYR A 203 6.37 -7.30 -8.31
C TYR A 203 5.91 -6.54 -7.06
N GLY A 204 6.70 -5.59 -6.55
CA GLY A 204 6.45 -4.92 -5.28
C GLY A 204 6.79 -5.83 -4.10
N PHE A 205 7.97 -5.69 -3.55
CA PHE A 205 8.44 -6.46 -2.41
C PHE A 205 8.00 -5.80 -1.10
N LEU A 206 7.47 -6.57 -0.15
CA LEU A 206 7.02 -6.10 1.17
C LEU A 206 6.10 -4.85 1.12
N ASP A 207 5.17 -4.82 0.16
CA ASP A 207 4.24 -3.72 -0.07
C ASP A 207 4.87 -2.38 -0.53
N VAL A 208 6.19 -2.35 -0.79
CA VAL A 208 6.93 -1.14 -1.21
C VAL A 208 6.32 -0.53 -2.48
N ARG A 209 6.01 -1.34 -3.48
CA ARG A 209 5.42 -0.85 -4.73
C ARG A 209 4.04 -0.21 -4.52
N ILE A 210 3.21 -0.81 -3.67
CA ILE A 210 1.87 -0.30 -3.37
C ILE A 210 1.96 1.09 -2.74
N VAL A 211 2.92 1.30 -1.84
CA VAL A 211 3.14 2.60 -1.19
C VAL A 211 3.61 3.64 -2.20
N PHE A 212 4.56 3.32 -3.09
CA PHE A 212 5.02 4.24 -4.14
C PHE A 212 3.90 4.60 -5.12
N GLU A 213 3.14 3.62 -5.61
CA GLU A 213 2.01 3.86 -6.52
C GLU A 213 0.91 4.71 -5.85
N ARG A 214 0.68 4.51 -4.56
CA ARG A 214 -0.24 5.33 -3.77
C ARG A 214 0.27 6.76 -3.64
N GLN A 215 1.52 6.95 -3.24
CA GLN A 215 2.12 8.27 -3.06
C GLN A 215 2.16 9.06 -4.38
N GLN A 216 2.46 8.41 -5.49
CA GLN A 216 2.40 9.02 -6.82
C GLN A 216 0.98 9.47 -7.17
N ARG A 217 -0.05 8.63 -6.90
CA ARG A 217 -1.45 9.01 -7.10
C ARG A 217 -1.86 10.18 -6.22
N ASP A 218 -1.47 10.17 -4.95
CA ASP A 218 -1.80 11.25 -4.02
C ASP A 218 -1.16 12.58 -4.45
N CYS A 219 0.10 12.58 -4.91
CA CYS A 219 0.76 13.75 -5.48
C CYS A 219 0.07 14.25 -6.75
N THR A 220 -0.29 13.35 -7.68
CA THR A 220 -1.02 13.69 -8.90
C THR A 220 -2.38 14.29 -8.55
N MET A 221 -3.09 13.70 -7.59
CA MET A 221 -4.37 14.19 -7.10
C MET A 221 -4.25 15.59 -6.52
N GLN A 222 -3.25 15.85 -5.70
CA GLN A 222 -3.02 17.16 -5.08
C GLN A 222 -2.72 18.21 -6.16
N ALA A 223 -1.88 17.91 -7.14
CA ALA A 223 -1.57 18.80 -8.25
C ALA A 223 -2.82 19.13 -9.08
N VAL A 224 -3.65 18.12 -9.39
CA VAL A 224 -4.90 18.29 -10.13
C VAL A 224 -5.91 19.11 -9.32
N ARG A 225 -6.06 18.88 -8.01
CA ARG A 225 -6.93 19.68 -7.15
C ARG A 225 -6.54 21.16 -7.15
N SER A 226 -5.24 21.44 -6.96
CA SER A 226 -4.72 22.80 -6.93
C SER A 226 -4.92 23.51 -8.27
N GLY A 227 -4.62 22.83 -9.38
CA GLY A 227 -4.83 23.36 -10.73
C GLY A 227 -6.32 23.56 -11.05
N SER A 228 -7.18 22.62 -10.67
CA SER A 228 -8.62 22.71 -10.89
C SER A 228 -9.28 23.82 -10.06
N ALA A 229 -8.84 24.04 -8.82
CA ALA A 229 -9.34 25.14 -7.98
C ALA A 229 -9.05 26.50 -8.63
N LEU A 230 -7.82 26.70 -9.11
CA LEU A 230 -7.43 27.93 -9.82
C LEU A 230 -8.22 28.10 -11.12
N PHE A 231 -8.33 27.04 -11.92
CA PHE A 231 -9.09 27.04 -13.18
C PHE A 231 -10.57 27.37 -12.93
N ASN A 232 -11.20 26.76 -11.95
CA ASN A 232 -12.60 27.01 -11.61
C ASN A 232 -12.84 28.44 -11.14
N HIS A 233 -11.93 28.99 -10.32
CA HIS A 233 -12.02 30.39 -9.91
C HIS A 233 -11.95 31.34 -11.11
N THR A 234 -11.04 31.10 -12.05
CA THR A 234 -10.94 31.89 -13.27
C THR A 234 -12.17 31.74 -14.15
N MET A 235 -12.63 30.50 -14.39
CA MET A 235 -13.83 30.22 -15.19
C MET A 235 -15.05 30.89 -14.61
N LYS A 236 -15.25 30.84 -13.29
CA LYS A 236 -16.37 31.49 -12.61
C LYS A 236 -16.34 33.00 -12.80
N ASN A 237 -15.17 33.62 -12.68
CA ASN A 237 -14.99 35.06 -12.86
C ASN A 237 -15.29 35.49 -14.30
N GLU A 238 -14.76 34.75 -15.30
CA GLU A 238 -14.99 35.07 -16.71
C GLU A 238 -16.44 34.82 -17.12
N ALA A 239 -17.06 33.73 -16.65
CA ALA A 239 -18.50 33.49 -16.91
C ALA A 239 -19.38 34.54 -16.26
N SER A 240 -19.05 35.03 -15.06
CA SER A 240 -19.81 36.14 -14.43
C SER A 240 -19.67 37.44 -15.18
N LYS A 241 -18.50 37.76 -15.74
CA LYS A 241 -18.33 38.93 -16.62
C LYS A 241 -19.13 38.81 -17.90
N LEU A 242 -19.13 37.62 -18.53
CA LEU A 242 -19.92 37.34 -19.72
C LEU A 242 -21.43 37.52 -19.45
N ASP A 243 -21.92 37.04 -18.31
CA ASP A 243 -23.32 37.16 -17.90
C ASP A 243 -23.72 38.63 -17.77
N ILE A 244 -22.88 39.49 -17.17
CA ILE A 244 -23.11 40.94 -17.06
C ILE A 244 -23.16 41.58 -18.46
N LEU A 245 -22.14 41.32 -19.30
CA LEU A 245 -22.06 41.94 -20.63
C LEU A 245 -23.24 41.52 -21.54
N ILE A 246 -23.67 40.26 -21.46
CA ILE A 246 -24.79 39.75 -22.24
C ILE A 246 -26.12 40.38 -21.76
N ASN A 247 -26.27 40.59 -20.44
CA ASN A 247 -27.46 41.27 -19.92
C ASN A 247 -27.48 42.78 -20.32
N GLU A 248 -26.36 43.50 -20.30
CA GLU A 248 -26.22 44.86 -20.80
C GLU A 248 -26.56 44.97 -22.30
N LEU A 249 -26.11 44.00 -23.11
CA LEU A 249 -26.47 43.90 -24.51
C LEU A 249 -27.98 43.69 -24.71
N LYS A 250 -28.58 42.83 -23.89
CA LYS A 250 -30.02 42.55 -23.92
C LYS A 250 -30.86 43.81 -23.70
N ASP A 251 -30.42 44.63 -22.74
CA ASP A 251 -31.11 45.90 -22.43
C ASP A 251 -30.92 46.95 -23.53
N SER A 252 -29.85 46.82 -24.37
CA SER A 252 -29.52 47.80 -25.41
C SER A 252 -30.14 47.52 -26.79
N ILE A 253 -30.56 46.27 -27.07
CA ILE A 253 -30.94 45.82 -28.44
C ILE A 253 -32.45 46.03 -28.74
N GLY A 254 -33.30 46.32 -27.74
CA GLY A 254 -34.74 46.48 -27.96
C GLY A 254 -35.45 45.18 -28.38
N ASP A 255 -36.60 45.29 -29.07
CA ASP A 255 -37.49 44.15 -29.39
C ASP A 255 -37.15 43.37 -30.66
N ASP A 256 -35.85 43.19 -31.03
CA ASP A 256 -35.49 42.30 -32.13
C ASP A 256 -35.56 40.82 -31.70
N PRO A 257 -36.49 40.01 -32.26
CA PRO A 257 -36.68 38.62 -31.85
C PRO A 257 -35.44 37.74 -32.08
N ASN A 258 -34.69 37.95 -33.18
CA ASN A 258 -33.52 37.16 -33.53
C ASN A 258 -32.35 37.48 -32.61
N ALA A 259 -32.17 38.74 -32.26
CA ALA A 259 -31.14 39.18 -31.31
C ALA A 259 -31.47 38.66 -29.90
N SER A 260 -32.73 38.70 -29.47
CA SER A 260 -33.16 38.15 -28.18
C SER A 260 -32.93 36.64 -28.08
N GLU A 261 -33.18 35.87 -29.15
CA GLU A 261 -32.92 34.42 -29.18
C GLU A 261 -31.42 34.11 -29.04
N ASN A 262 -30.56 34.81 -29.77
CA ASN A 262 -29.11 34.66 -29.69
C ASN A 262 -28.57 35.00 -28.30
N ILE A 263 -29.06 36.04 -27.66
CA ILE A 263 -28.71 36.46 -26.31
C ILE A 263 -29.10 35.37 -25.29
N ASN A 264 -30.32 34.83 -25.40
CA ASN A 264 -30.79 33.78 -24.50
C ASN A 264 -29.98 32.49 -24.66
N MET A 265 -29.55 32.13 -25.89
CA MET A 265 -28.65 31.03 -26.12
C MET A 265 -27.25 31.26 -25.50
N ALA A 266 -26.73 32.48 -25.57
CA ALA A 266 -25.43 32.84 -24.95
C ALA A 266 -25.53 32.77 -23.41
N LEU A 267 -26.60 33.29 -22.80
CA LEU A 267 -26.85 33.15 -21.35
C LEU A 267 -26.97 31.70 -20.91
N ALA A 268 -27.70 30.87 -21.68
CA ALA A 268 -27.84 29.44 -21.42
C ALA A 268 -26.49 28.74 -21.46
N SER A 269 -25.63 29.09 -22.44
CA SER A 269 -24.27 28.53 -22.57
C SER A 269 -23.36 28.91 -21.40
N THR A 270 -23.41 30.18 -20.97
CA THR A 270 -22.65 30.68 -19.82
C THR A 270 -23.09 29.97 -18.53
N LYS A 271 -24.40 29.83 -18.32
CA LYS A 271 -24.94 29.07 -17.17
C LYS A 271 -24.51 27.61 -17.19
N HIS A 272 -24.53 26.99 -18.36
CA HIS A 272 -24.07 25.62 -18.52
C HIS A 272 -22.56 25.47 -18.16
N LEU A 273 -21.71 26.40 -18.60
CA LEU A 273 -20.29 26.43 -18.22
C LEU A 273 -20.08 26.51 -16.70
N LEU A 274 -20.86 27.38 -16.02
CA LEU A 274 -20.82 27.51 -14.57
C LEU A 274 -21.24 26.22 -13.86
N GLU A 275 -22.29 25.55 -14.33
CA GLU A 275 -22.73 24.26 -13.79
C GLU A 275 -21.67 23.17 -13.95
N VAL A 276 -21.05 23.10 -15.13
CA VAL A 276 -19.96 22.13 -15.39
C VAL A 276 -18.77 22.41 -14.49
N SER A 277 -18.35 23.66 -14.37
CA SER A 277 -17.26 24.07 -13.49
C SER A 277 -17.53 23.68 -12.02
N THR A 278 -18.73 23.97 -11.53
CA THR A 278 -19.14 23.61 -10.16
C THR A 278 -19.15 22.10 -9.93
N ARG A 279 -19.65 21.31 -10.90
CA ARG A 279 -19.63 19.84 -10.83
C ARG A 279 -18.20 19.25 -10.79
N ILE A 280 -17.30 19.81 -11.57
CA ILE A 280 -15.88 19.40 -11.56
C ILE A 280 -15.28 19.68 -10.19
N GLN A 281 -15.50 20.90 -9.66
CA GLN A 281 -15.00 21.32 -8.36
C GLN A 281 -15.50 20.41 -7.23
N SER A 282 -16.81 20.16 -7.15
CA SER A 282 -17.42 19.34 -6.10
C SER A 282 -16.88 17.89 -6.07
N LYS A 283 -16.41 17.36 -7.21
CA LYS A 283 -15.83 16.01 -7.29
C LYS A 283 -14.34 15.96 -6.92
N LEU A 284 -13.65 17.11 -6.95
CA LEU A 284 -12.21 17.21 -6.70
C LEU A 284 -11.88 17.81 -5.33
N ASP A 285 -12.75 18.62 -4.77
CA ASP A 285 -12.54 19.28 -3.47
C ASP A 285 -12.39 18.28 -2.31
N THR A 286 -11.69 18.71 -1.26
CA THR A 286 -11.64 17.98 -0.01
C THR A 286 -13.02 17.96 0.64
N MET A 287 -13.65 16.80 0.66
CA MET A 287 -14.93 16.59 1.31
C MET A 287 -14.76 16.67 2.83
N GLN A 288 -15.63 17.39 3.49
CA GLN A 288 -15.80 17.28 4.94
C GLN A 288 -16.79 16.15 5.20
N LEU A 289 -16.30 14.99 5.65
CA LEU A 289 -17.17 13.85 5.95
C LEU A 289 -18.11 14.18 7.12
N LYS A 290 -19.38 13.89 6.93
CA LYS A 290 -20.39 13.86 8.00
C LYS A 290 -20.59 12.42 8.43
N GLU A 291 -19.70 11.96 9.30
CA GLU A 291 -19.68 10.58 9.74
C GLU A 291 -20.77 10.29 10.77
N THR A 292 -21.55 9.25 10.53
CA THR A 292 -22.61 8.73 11.39
C THR A 292 -22.59 7.21 11.38
N ASP A 293 -23.28 6.58 12.33
CA ASP A 293 -23.48 5.13 12.35
C ASP A 293 -24.60 4.74 11.40
N PHE A 294 -24.36 3.76 10.52
CA PHE A 294 -25.37 3.24 9.60
C PHE A 294 -25.05 1.79 9.15
N SER A 295 -26.06 1.08 8.66
CA SER A 295 -25.89 -0.24 8.04
C SER A 295 -25.23 -0.11 6.68
N LEU A 296 -24.10 -0.83 6.48
CA LEU A 296 -23.41 -0.87 5.21
C LEU A 296 -24.28 -1.53 4.12
N ASN A 297 -25.11 -2.52 4.51
CA ASN A 297 -26.00 -3.21 3.60
C ASN A 297 -27.12 -2.26 3.13
N GLU A 298 -27.72 -1.47 4.03
CA GLU A 298 -28.72 -0.45 3.67
C GLU A 298 -28.13 0.61 2.74
N CYS A 299 -26.90 1.05 2.98
CA CYS A 299 -26.20 1.99 2.11
C CYS A 299 -26.02 1.42 0.70
N MET A 300 -25.65 0.14 0.57
CA MET A 300 -25.53 -0.54 -0.72
C MET A 300 -26.89 -0.70 -1.41
N GLU A 301 -27.93 -1.10 -0.69
CA GLU A 301 -29.28 -1.22 -1.24
C GLU A 301 -29.83 0.10 -1.76
N SER A 302 -29.59 1.18 -1.01
CA SER A 302 -29.94 2.54 -1.44
C SER A 302 -29.20 2.95 -2.72
N ALA A 303 -27.91 2.63 -2.82
CA ALA A 303 -27.13 2.88 -4.03
C ALA A 303 -27.65 2.07 -5.24
N ILE A 304 -28.03 0.81 -5.05
CA ILE A 304 -28.62 -0.03 -6.08
C ILE A 304 -29.99 0.57 -6.54
N SER A 305 -30.80 1.02 -5.61
CA SER A 305 -32.08 1.67 -5.90
C SER A 305 -31.90 2.92 -6.75
N LEU A 306 -30.93 3.78 -6.39
CA LEU A 306 -30.59 4.96 -7.17
C LEU A 306 -29.99 4.62 -8.57
N ALA A 307 -29.37 3.46 -8.69
CA ALA A 307 -28.82 3.01 -9.97
C ALA A 307 -29.89 2.47 -10.93
N GLN A 308 -31.09 2.11 -10.48
CA GLN A 308 -32.16 1.49 -11.30
C GLN A 308 -32.43 2.18 -12.65
N PRO A 309 -32.50 3.52 -12.75
CA PRO A 309 -32.72 4.19 -14.03
C PRO A 309 -31.61 3.97 -15.06
N TYR A 310 -30.41 3.57 -14.61
CA TYR A 310 -29.23 3.33 -15.45
C TYR A 310 -29.07 1.84 -15.79
N ILE A 311 -29.70 0.93 -15.00
CA ILE A 311 -29.59 -0.50 -15.15
C ILE A 311 -30.50 -0.95 -16.30
N GLY A 312 -29.91 -1.61 -17.30
CA GLY A 312 -30.66 -2.18 -18.41
C GLY A 312 -31.58 -3.32 -17.96
N LYS A 313 -32.69 -3.52 -18.66
CA LYS A 313 -33.66 -4.59 -18.36
C LYS A 313 -33.04 -6.01 -18.35
N GLU A 314 -31.92 -6.19 -19.06
CA GLU A 314 -31.20 -7.46 -19.17
C GLU A 314 -29.96 -7.52 -18.27
N VAL A 315 -29.83 -6.64 -17.27
CA VAL A 315 -28.76 -6.67 -16.27
C VAL A 315 -29.29 -7.32 -14.99
N HIS A 316 -28.63 -8.38 -14.55
CA HIS A 316 -28.97 -9.07 -13.31
C HIS A 316 -27.97 -8.73 -12.21
N ILE A 317 -28.48 -8.38 -11.03
CA ILE A 317 -27.65 -8.09 -9.86
C ILE A 317 -27.80 -9.24 -8.86
N THR A 318 -26.69 -9.92 -8.55
CA THR A 318 -26.64 -10.91 -7.45
C THR A 318 -25.91 -10.30 -6.25
N LYS A 319 -26.50 -10.47 -5.08
CA LYS A 319 -26.01 -9.91 -3.81
C LYS A 319 -25.58 -11.05 -2.89
N GLN A 320 -24.41 -10.93 -2.28
CA GLN A 320 -23.83 -11.87 -1.32
C GLN A 320 -23.29 -11.08 -0.13
N TYR A 321 -24.14 -10.81 0.87
CA TYR A 321 -23.78 -10.13 2.10
C TYR A 321 -23.59 -11.16 3.19
N GLU A 322 -22.34 -11.36 3.64
CA GLU A 322 -22.03 -12.38 4.67
C GLU A 322 -22.48 -11.94 6.06
N VAL A 323 -22.49 -10.63 6.34
CA VAL A 323 -22.86 -10.07 7.65
C VAL A 323 -23.48 -8.71 7.44
N ASP A 324 -24.52 -8.39 8.19
CA ASP A 324 -24.99 -7.01 8.34
C ASP A 324 -24.08 -6.27 9.33
N MET A 325 -23.52 -5.15 8.92
CA MET A 325 -22.52 -4.41 9.70
C MET A 325 -22.94 -2.96 9.84
N LEU A 326 -23.08 -2.50 11.09
CA LEU A 326 -23.09 -1.09 11.40
C LEU A 326 -21.67 -0.54 11.28
N ILE A 327 -21.50 0.50 10.49
CA ILE A 327 -20.21 1.18 10.32
C ILE A 327 -20.32 2.66 10.63
N TYR A 328 -19.24 3.23 11.17
CA TYR A 328 -19.09 4.66 11.36
C TYR A 328 -18.45 5.28 10.10
N GLY A 329 -19.19 6.14 9.40
CA GLY A 329 -18.76 6.73 8.14
C GLY A 329 -19.76 7.73 7.59
N ASP A 330 -19.51 8.22 6.37
CA ASP A 330 -20.41 9.12 5.67
C ASP A 330 -21.30 8.33 4.69
N PHE A 331 -22.58 8.20 5.05
CA PHE A 331 -23.56 7.45 4.28
C PHE A 331 -23.69 8.00 2.84
N VAL A 332 -23.81 9.31 2.69
CA VAL A 332 -24.09 9.95 1.40
C VAL A 332 -22.93 9.77 0.43
N HIS A 333 -21.72 9.98 0.90
CA HIS A 333 -20.52 9.83 0.07
C HIS A 333 -20.21 8.37 -0.28
N LEU A 334 -20.46 7.42 0.63
CA LEU A 334 -20.32 5.99 0.33
C LEU A 334 -21.41 5.50 -0.61
N GLN A 335 -22.66 5.91 -0.41
CA GLN A 335 -23.77 5.63 -1.34
C GLN A 335 -23.46 6.11 -2.76
N GLU A 336 -22.98 7.36 -2.91
CA GLU A 336 -22.60 7.90 -4.22
C GLU A 336 -21.40 7.14 -4.82
N THR A 337 -20.48 6.67 -4.00
CA THR A 337 -19.34 5.82 -4.41
C THR A 337 -19.85 4.51 -5.02
N PHE A 338 -20.75 3.81 -4.33
CA PHE A 338 -21.32 2.57 -4.82
C PHE A 338 -22.15 2.79 -6.09
N LEU A 339 -22.96 3.84 -6.13
CA LEU A 339 -23.72 4.26 -7.31
C LEU A 339 -22.82 4.47 -8.53
N ASN A 340 -21.72 5.22 -8.38
CA ASN A 340 -20.77 5.47 -9.46
C ASN A 340 -20.13 4.17 -9.99
N ILE A 341 -19.81 3.23 -9.11
CA ILE A 341 -19.20 1.95 -9.50
C ILE A 341 -20.23 1.07 -10.23
N ILE A 342 -21.47 0.96 -9.72
CA ILE A 342 -22.55 0.19 -10.35
C ILE A 342 -22.89 0.78 -11.74
N LYS A 343 -22.92 2.11 -11.86
CA LYS A 343 -23.14 2.81 -13.12
C LYS A 343 -22.06 2.48 -14.15
N ASN A 344 -20.78 2.54 -13.73
CA ASN A 344 -19.65 2.17 -14.58
C ASN A 344 -19.72 0.71 -15.04
N ALA A 345 -20.11 -0.21 -14.15
CA ALA A 345 -20.33 -1.62 -14.48
C ALA A 345 -21.43 -1.80 -15.53
N THR A 346 -22.57 -1.15 -15.33
CA THR A 346 -23.72 -1.19 -16.28
C THR A 346 -23.31 -0.66 -17.67
N GLU A 347 -22.56 0.45 -17.70
CA GLU A 347 -22.07 1.03 -18.94
C GLU A 347 -21.07 0.14 -19.67
N ALA A 348 -20.23 -0.60 -18.92
CA ALA A 348 -19.25 -1.54 -19.49
C ALA A 348 -19.90 -2.78 -20.11
N MET A 349 -21.12 -3.12 -19.71
CA MET A 349 -21.90 -4.28 -20.19
C MET A 349 -22.88 -3.94 -21.30
N ASN A 350 -22.92 -2.68 -21.80
CA ASN A 350 -23.90 -2.23 -22.79
C ASN A 350 -25.36 -2.58 -22.41
N LYS A 351 -25.68 -2.48 -21.12
CA LYS A 351 -26.99 -2.74 -20.50
C LYS A 351 -27.48 -4.20 -20.57
N LYS A 352 -26.56 -5.18 -20.77
CA LYS A 352 -26.85 -6.60 -20.71
C LYS A 352 -25.69 -7.33 -20.03
N GLY A 353 -25.95 -8.07 -18.95
CA GLY A 353 -24.93 -8.84 -18.24
C GLY A 353 -25.25 -9.05 -16.78
N HIS A 354 -24.22 -9.32 -15.99
CA HIS A 354 -24.36 -9.70 -14.59
C HIS A 354 -23.43 -8.89 -13.69
N ILE A 355 -23.98 -8.30 -12.62
CA ILE A 355 -23.22 -7.65 -11.55
C ILE A 355 -23.30 -8.50 -10.29
N LEU A 356 -22.15 -8.89 -9.74
CA LEU A 356 -22.05 -9.58 -8.46
C LEU A 356 -21.51 -8.63 -7.40
N ILE A 357 -22.30 -8.39 -6.35
CA ILE A 357 -21.92 -7.56 -5.22
C ILE A 357 -21.69 -8.45 -4.00
N LYS A 358 -20.49 -8.39 -3.40
CA LYS A 358 -20.14 -9.11 -2.18
C LYS A 358 -19.71 -8.17 -1.09
N ILE A 359 -20.25 -8.35 0.12
CA ILE A 359 -19.81 -7.66 1.32
C ILE A 359 -19.39 -8.72 2.33
N TYR A 360 -18.13 -8.66 2.78
CA TYR A 360 -17.58 -9.63 3.72
C TYR A 360 -16.54 -8.99 4.63
N LYS A 361 -16.34 -9.60 5.80
CA LYS A 361 -15.41 -9.14 6.82
C LYS A 361 -14.23 -10.08 6.95
N THR A 362 -13.05 -9.51 7.11
CA THR A 362 -11.88 -10.22 7.60
C THR A 362 -11.48 -9.66 8.97
N ARG A 363 -10.48 -10.26 9.62
CA ARG A 363 -10.07 -9.86 10.98
C ARG A 363 -9.74 -8.35 11.13
N ARG A 364 -9.28 -7.69 10.06
CA ARG A 364 -8.82 -6.28 10.10
C ARG A 364 -9.50 -5.36 9.10
N LYS A 365 -10.29 -5.89 8.18
CA LYS A 365 -10.85 -5.13 7.06
C LYS A 365 -12.25 -5.62 6.70
N ILE A 366 -13.07 -4.67 6.26
CA ILE A 366 -14.33 -4.90 5.57
C ILE A 366 -14.02 -4.82 4.08
N TYR A 367 -14.56 -5.73 3.30
CA TYR A 367 -14.40 -5.75 1.85
C TYR A 367 -15.74 -5.65 1.16
N ILE A 368 -15.78 -4.83 0.12
CA ILE A 368 -16.91 -4.66 -0.78
C ILE A 368 -16.40 -4.90 -2.19
N ASP A 369 -16.80 -6.02 -2.79
CA ASP A 369 -16.47 -6.37 -4.18
C ASP A 369 -17.67 -6.11 -5.07
N ILE A 370 -17.47 -5.33 -6.13
CA ILE A 370 -18.46 -5.12 -7.20
C ILE A 370 -17.80 -5.64 -8.48
N LYS A 371 -18.33 -6.75 -9.00
CA LYS A 371 -17.83 -7.44 -10.19
C LYS A 371 -18.85 -7.37 -11.30
N ASP A 372 -18.45 -6.94 -12.48
CA ASP A 372 -19.19 -7.03 -13.74
C ASP A 372 -18.55 -8.05 -14.69
N ASP A 373 -19.34 -8.50 -15.67
CA ASP A 373 -18.92 -9.35 -16.79
C ASP A 373 -18.81 -8.56 -18.11
N GLY A 374 -18.59 -7.24 -18.02
CA GLY A 374 -18.50 -6.35 -19.16
C GLY A 374 -17.21 -6.48 -19.98
N MET A 375 -16.97 -5.49 -20.85
CA MET A 375 -15.82 -5.44 -21.78
C MET A 375 -14.46 -5.40 -21.10
N GLY A 376 -14.39 -5.16 -19.79
CA GLY A 376 -13.16 -5.04 -19.05
C GLY A 376 -12.33 -3.78 -19.39
N ILE A 377 -11.09 -3.74 -18.86
CA ILE A 377 -10.16 -2.61 -18.99
C ILE A 377 -8.83 -3.12 -19.51
N LYS A 378 -8.31 -2.51 -20.58
CA LYS A 378 -7.00 -2.82 -21.14
C LYS A 378 -5.90 -2.68 -20.09
N LYS A 379 -4.91 -3.56 -20.10
CA LYS A 379 -3.84 -3.59 -19.09
C LYS A 379 -3.09 -2.25 -18.95
N ARG A 380 -2.89 -1.53 -20.05
CA ARG A 380 -2.25 -0.20 -20.06
C ARG A 380 -3.07 0.86 -19.34
N ASP A 381 -4.40 0.72 -19.33
CA ASP A 381 -5.34 1.72 -18.82
C ASP A 381 -5.67 1.51 -17.34
N GLN A 382 -5.44 0.29 -16.80
CA GLN A 382 -5.80 -0.06 -15.42
C GLN A 382 -5.12 0.80 -14.34
N SER A 383 -3.90 1.28 -14.61
CA SER A 383 -3.21 2.19 -13.70
C SER A 383 -3.71 3.63 -13.80
N LEU A 384 -4.41 3.98 -14.88
CA LEU A 384 -4.84 5.34 -15.20
C LEU A 384 -6.29 5.62 -14.83
N VAL A 385 -7.15 4.59 -14.72
CA VAL A 385 -8.61 4.77 -14.53
C VAL A 385 -9.00 5.43 -13.20
N LEU A 386 -8.10 5.49 -12.23
CA LEU A 386 -8.29 6.25 -10.98
C LEU A 386 -7.78 7.69 -11.08
N ASN A 387 -7.07 8.05 -12.16
CA ASN A 387 -6.56 9.40 -12.34
C ASN A 387 -7.69 10.34 -12.76
N PRO A 388 -7.68 11.59 -12.28
CA PRO A 388 -8.65 12.60 -12.71
C PRO A 388 -8.64 12.82 -14.22
N PHE A 389 -9.81 13.06 -14.77
CA PHE A 389 -10.04 13.31 -16.20
C PHE A 389 -9.70 12.14 -17.14
N TYR A 390 -9.32 11.00 -16.61
CA TYR A 390 -9.12 9.82 -17.44
C TYR A 390 -10.44 9.14 -17.75
N SER A 391 -10.77 9.02 -19.04
CA SER A 391 -11.96 8.32 -19.52
C SER A 391 -11.68 7.73 -20.92
N THR A 392 -12.03 6.48 -21.11
CA THR A 392 -12.03 5.82 -22.43
C THR A 392 -13.34 6.04 -23.18
N LYS A 393 -14.32 6.65 -22.52
CA LYS A 393 -15.65 6.95 -23.05
C LYS A 393 -15.64 8.38 -23.56
N GLY A 394 -15.90 8.60 -24.85
CA GLY A 394 -15.97 9.95 -25.44
C GLY A 394 -16.96 10.88 -24.68
N HIS A 395 -16.91 12.15 -24.98
CA HIS A 395 -17.48 13.34 -24.28
C HIS A 395 -18.99 13.38 -23.97
N LYS A 396 -19.67 12.27 -23.77
CA LYS A 396 -21.08 12.24 -23.39
C LYS A 396 -21.27 12.40 -21.85
N GLY A 397 -20.89 13.57 -21.32
CA GLY A 397 -21.20 13.94 -19.92
C GLY A 397 -20.37 13.26 -18.81
N ASN A 398 -19.42 12.38 -19.15
CA ASN A 398 -18.53 11.70 -18.19
C ASN A 398 -17.13 12.32 -18.24
N TYR A 399 -16.84 13.23 -17.33
CA TYR A 399 -15.56 13.97 -17.26
C TYR A 399 -14.38 13.14 -16.71
N GLY A 400 -14.52 11.82 -16.55
CA GLY A 400 -13.46 10.98 -15.97
C GLY A 400 -13.21 11.23 -14.48
N LEU A 401 -14.20 11.73 -13.75
CA LEU A 401 -14.09 12.08 -12.33
C LEU A 401 -14.78 11.07 -11.40
N GLY A 402 -15.58 10.14 -11.92
CA GLY A 402 -16.36 9.21 -11.10
C GLY A 402 -15.50 8.30 -10.22
N LEU A 403 -14.54 7.59 -10.81
CA LEU A 403 -13.64 6.70 -10.05
C LEU A 403 -12.65 7.47 -9.19
N THR A 404 -12.24 8.66 -9.63
CA THR A 404 -11.44 9.59 -8.83
C THR A 404 -12.16 10.01 -7.55
N TYR A 405 -13.45 10.36 -7.67
CA TYR A 405 -14.30 10.66 -6.52
C TYR A 405 -14.41 9.46 -5.57
N CYS A 406 -14.67 8.25 -6.11
CA CYS A 406 -14.72 7.02 -5.31
C CYS A 406 -13.41 6.80 -4.54
N TYR A 407 -12.26 6.99 -5.20
CA TYR A 407 -10.96 6.89 -4.56
C TYR A 407 -10.82 7.88 -3.40
N ASN A 408 -11.19 9.16 -3.60
CA ASN A 408 -11.12 10.19 -2.57
C ASN A 408 -11.98 9.87 -1.36
N VAL A 409 -13.23 9.46 -1.58
CA VAL A 409 -14.16 9.08 -0.49
C VAL A 409 -13.59 7.94 0.33
N VAL A 410 -13.14 6.87 -0.32
CA VAL A 410 -12.61 5.70 0.35
C VAL A 410 -11.31 6.00 1.10
N GLN A 411 -10.43 6.85 0.54
CA GLN A 411 -9.21 7.29 1.23
C GLN A 411 -9.52 8.10 2.49
N GLN A 412 -10.51 8.99 2.45
CA GLN A 412 -10.91 9.75 3.65
C GLN A 412 -11.55 8.84 4.72
N HIS A 413 -12.13 7.72 4.32
CA HIS A 413 -12.56 6.66 5.23
C HIS A 413 -11.41 5.74 5.69
N ASN A 414 -10.13 6.09 5.42
CA ASN A 414 -8.93 5.30 5.70
C ASN A 414 -8.93 3.91 5.02
N GLY A 415 -9.65 3.78 3.92
CA GLY A 415 -9.73 2.61 3.07
C GLY A 415 -8.84 2.69 1.85
N ASP A 416 -9.05 1.80 0.89
CA ASP A 416 -8.43 1.85 -0.43
C ASP A 416 -9.27 1.11 -1.48
N ILE A 417 -9.03 1.43 -2.77
CA ILE A 417 -9.69 0.81 -3.92
C ILE A 417 -8.66 0.04 -4.73
N SER A 418 -8.99 -1.19 -5.09
CA SER A 418 -8.22 -1.98 -6.03
C SER A 418 -9.09 -2.43 -7.21
N ILE A 419 -8.50 -2.43 -8.41
CA ILE A 419 -9.17 -2.79 -9.65
C ILE A 419 -8.47 -4.00 -10.25
N LYS A 420 -9.24 -5.05 -10.53
CA LYS A 420 -8.80 -6.23 -11.27
C LYS A 420 -9.68 -6.36 -12.49
N SER A 421 -9.10 -6.27 -13.66
CA SER A 421 -9.84 -6.35 -14.91
C SER A 421 -9.06 -7.13 -15.95
N LYS A 422 -9.77 -7.76 -16.86
CA LYS A 422 -9.22 -8.38 -18.06
C LYS A 422 -10.14 -8.05 -19.21
N GLU A 423 -9.56 -7.65 -20.34
CA GLU A 423 -10.30 -7.32 -21.55
C GLU A 423 -11.24 -8.49 -21.93
N ASP A 424 -12.47 -8.19 -22.24
CA ASP A 424 -13.57 -9.11 -22.56
C ASP A 424 -13.94 -10.14 -21.47
N GLN A 425 -13.49 -9.95 -20.21
CA GLN A 425 -13.81 -10.83 -19.08
C GLN A 425 -14.37 -10.05 -17.85
N GLY A 426 -14.61 -8.75 -18.02
CA GLY A 426 -15.19 -7.91 -17.00
C GLY A 426 -14.18 -7.30 -16.02
N THR A 427 -14.73 -6.59 -15.04
CA THR A 427 -13.98 -5.86 -14.04
C THR A 427 -14.47 -6.20 -12.63
N THR A 428 -13.55 -6.29 -11.70
CA THR A 428 -13.84 -6.35 -10.27
C THR A 428 -13.21 -5.13 -9.59
N ILE A 429 -14.04 -4.28 -9.00
CA ILE A 429 -13.63 -3.18 -8.14
C ILE A 429 -13.81 -3.64 -6.71
N THR A 430 -12.71 -3.69 -5.96
CA THR A 430 -12.69 -4.04 -4.54
C THR A 430 -12.42 -2.80 -3.71
N ILE A 431 -13.34 -2.42 -2.85
CA ILE A 431 -13.16 -1.43 -1.79
C ILE A 431 -12.84 -2.17 -0.51
N TRP A 432 -11.88 -1.68 0.27
CA TRP A 432 -11.74 -2.12 1.65
C TRP A 432 -11.76 -0.94 2.62
N LEU A 433 -12.37 -1.14 3.78
CA LEU A 433 -12.40 -0.21 4.90
C LEU A 433 -11.79 -0.90 6.14
N PRO A 434 -11.16 -0.14 7.07
CA PRO A 434 -10.63 -0.74 8.29
C PRO A 434 -11.76 -1.24 9.20
N SER A 435 -11.59 -2.43 9.81
CA SER A 435 -12.57 -3.01 10.73
C SER A 435 -12.84 -2.17 11.97
N LYS A 436 -11.98 -1.19 12.29
CA LYS A 436 -12.20 -0.22 13.37
C LYS A 436 -13.43 0.68 13.15
N ARG A 437 -13.95 0.73 11.91
CA ARG A 437 -15.16 1.46 11.56
C ARG A 437 -16.44 0.70 11.85
N ILE A 438 -16.34 -0.57 12.24
CA ILE A 438 -17.51 -1.34 12.70
C ILE A 438 -17.88 -0.83 14.08
N VAL A 439 -19.13 -0.43 14.21
CA VAL A 439 -19.75 -0.10 15.48
C VAL A 439 -20.21 -1.43 16.07
N GLU A 440 -19.60 -1.85 17.18
CA GLU A 440 -20.11 -3.00 17.94
C GLU A 440 -21.43 -2.55 18.58
N ALA A 441 -22.52 -3.27 18.33
CA ALA A 441 -23.77 -3.02 19.04
C ALA A 441 -23.46 -3.12 20.55
N ALA A 442 -23.74 -2.06 21.28
CA ALA A 442 -23.70 -2.13 22.73
C ALA A 442 -24.75 -3.16 23.18
N ASP A 443 -24.28 -4.30 23.72
CA ASP A 443 -25.12 -5.30 24.35
C ASP A 443 -25.85 -4.72 25.58
#